data_1979f9c89d67c336efda4672510bf7ad
#
_entry.id   1979f9c89d67c336efda4672510bf7ad
#
_cell.length_a   1.000
_cell.length_b   1.000
_cell.length_c   1.000
_cell.angle_alpha   90.00
_cell.angle_beta   90.00
_cell.angle_gamma   90.00
#
_symmetry.space_group_name_H-M   'P 1'
#
loop_
_entity.id
_entity.type
_entity.pdbx_description
1 polymer ?
#
loop_
_entity_poly.entity_id
_entity_poly.type
_entity_poly.pdbx_seq_one_letter_code
_entity_poly.pdbx_strand_id
1 'polypeptide(L)'
;MTMLALIGRLVLKYVREMGRMLIFLVSSFGWLVRPPFRFIQFVKQLHFIGYKSTFVVVLTAGFTGMVLALQGYYTLRKFGSEGLLGSAVALSMIRELGPVLAALMVTARAGSAMTAEIGIMRITEQIDALDTMAINPLQYLIAPKVVGGLIGVPLLVALFDVVGIYGGYLVGVDLLGVNAGSYWTSIESAVEWKDIYGGILKSISFGLIISWVCCYKGFYTRMSAEGLGTATTEAVVLSSVVILVWDYFLTSILL
;
A
#
# COMPACT_ATOMS: atom_id res chain seq x y z
N MET A 1 -10.46 10.53 40.62
CA MET A 1 -9.36 10.58 39.61
C MET A 1 -9.58 11.80 38.75
N THR A 2 -8.64 12.70 38.69
CA THR A 2 -8.78 13.96 37.95
C THR A 2 -8.77 13.69 36.43
N MET A 3 -9.59 14.40 35.65
CA MET A 3 -9.64 14.32 34.18
C MET A 3 -8.22 14.39 33.53
N LEU A 4 -7.36 15.21 34.12
CA LEU A 4 -5.95 15.35 33.69
C LEU A 4 -5.17 14.03 33.78
N ALA A 5 -5.36 13.25 34.83
CA ALA A 5 -4.68 11.96 34.99
C ALA A 5 -5.19 10.90 34.02
N LEU A 6 -6.43 11.01 33.54
CA LEU A 6 -7.00 10.11 32.53
C LEU A 6 -6.43 10.45 31.13
N ILE A 7 -6.39 11.74 30.80
CA ILE A 7 -5.78 12.23 29.55
C ILE A 7 -4.29 11.89 29.52
N GLY A 8 -3.57 12.14 30.61
CA GLY A 8 -2.14 11.81 30.68
C GLY A 8 -1.86 10.33 30.45
N ARG A 9 -2.66 9.43 31.03
CA ARG A 9 -2.53 7.97 30.80
C ARG A 9 -2.83 7.56 29.36
N LEU A 10 -3.83 8.15 28.73
CA LEU A 10 -4.14 7.90 27.32
C LEU A 10 -2.97 8.33 26.42
N VAL A 11 -2.48 9.55 26.61
CA VAL A 11 -1.32 10.05 25.83
C VAL A 11 -0.10 9.17 26.01
N LEU A 12 0.25 8.83 27.25
CA LEU A 12 1.39 7.94 27.53
C LEU A 12 1.20 6.54 26.93
N LYS A 13 -0.03 6.02 26.90
CA LYS A 13 -0.33 4.72 26.24
C LYS A 13 -0.05 4.79 24.74
N TYR A 14 -0.52 5.82 24.04
CA TYR A 14 -0.28 5.98 22.59
C TYR A 14 1.20 6.22 22.27
N VAL A 15 1.87 7.08 23.04
CA VAL A 15 3.31 7.32 22.86
C VAL A 15 4.12 6.05 23.05
N ARG A 16 3.77 5.24 24.05
CA ARG A 16 4.44 3.94 24.28
C ARG A 16 4.17 2.95 23.14
N GLU A 17 2.95 2.93 22.61
CA GLU A 17 2.60 2.07 21.47
C GLU A 17 3.37 2.49 20.21
N MET A 18 3.43 3.79 19.91
CA MET A 18 4.24 4.32 18.81
C MET A 18 5.73 3.97 18.96
N GLY A 19 6.27 4.11 20.17
CA GLY A 19 7.66 3.73 20.47
C GLY A 19 7.92 2.24 20.22
N ARG A 20 7.00 1.36 20.64
CA ARG A 20 7.09 -0.09 20.37
C ARG A 20 7.03 -0.41 18.88
N MET A 21 6.14 0.26 18.13
CA MET A 21 6.06 0.11 16.68
C MET A 21 7.37 0.49 16.00
N LEU A 22 7.99 1.61 16.42
CA LEU A 22 9.26 2.06 15.86
C LEU A 22 10.40 1.09 16.17
N ILE A 23 10.50 0.61 17.42
CA ILE A 23 11.50 -0.39 17.83
C ILE A 23 11.32 -1.69 17.02
N PHE A 24 10.08 -2.12 16.80
CA PHE A 24 9.75 -3.30 15.98
C PHE A 24 10.24 -3.11 14.53
N LEU A 25 10.01 -1.93 13.94
CA LEU A 25 10.48 -1.60 12.59
C LEU A 25 12.00 -1.66 12.50
N VAL A 26 12.70 -0.93 13.38
CA VAL A 26 14.17 -0.87 13.40
C VAL A 26 14.77 -2.25 13.62
N SER A 27 14.19 -3.03 14.55
CA SER A 27 14.64 -4.42 14.80
C SER A 27 14.42 -5.30 13.56
N SER A 28 13.28 -5.16 12.86
CA SER A 28 13.00 -5.92 11.64
C SER A 28 14.00 -5.60 10.52
N PHE A 29 14.38 -4.33 10.36
CA PHE A 29 15.42 -3.93 9.42
C PHE A 29 16.80 -4.45 9.82
N GLY A 30 17.14 -4.44 11.09
CA GLY A 30 18.41 -4.98 11.59
C GLY A 30 18.57 -6.47 11.27
N TRP A 31 17.49 -7.23 11.30
CA TRP A 31 17.49 -8.65 10.95
C TRP A 31 17.41 -8.92 9.44
N LEU A 32 16.95 -7.96 8.64
CA LEU A 32 16.91 -8.08 7.18
C LEU A 32 18.32 -8.23 6.58
N VAL A 33 19.32 -7.56 7.17
CA VAL A 33 20.71 -7.53 6.67
C VAL A 33 21.54 -8.73 7.17
N ARG A 34 21.06 -9.47 8.17
CA ARG A 34 21.79 -10.60 8.75
C ARG A 34 21.50 -11.92 8.04
N PRO A 35 22.51 -12.67 7.60
CA PRO A 35 22.32 -14.02 7.05
C PRO A 35 21.75 -14.98 8.13
N PRO A 36 21.02 -16.06 7.74
CA PRO A 36 20.84 -16.61 6.41
C PRO A 36 19.67 -15.98 5.63
N PHE A 37 19.94 -15.60 4.37
CA PHE A 37 18.89 -15.11 3.46
C PHE A 37 18.03 -16.27 2.95
N ARG A 38 16.72 -16.22 3.22
CA ARG A 38 15.77 -17.26 2.81
C ARG A 38 15.04 -16.86 1.54
N PHE A 39 15.69 -16.94 0.39
CA PHE A 39 15.17 -16.52 -0.90
C PHE A 39 13.80 -17.14 -1.24
N ILE A 40 13.59 -18.41 -0.90
CA ILE A 40 12.33 -19.11 -1.15
C ILE A 40 11.17 -18.46 -0.36
N GLN A 41 11.40 -18.03 0.87
CA GLN A 41 10.37 -17.35 1.66
C GLN A 41 10.04 -15.97 1.08
N PHE A 42 11.04 -15.25 0.61
CA PHE A 42 10.87 -13.98 -0.10
C PHE A 42 9.98 -14.15 -1.34
N VAL A 43 10.28 -15.10 -2.21
CA VAL A 43 9.46 -15.37 -3.41
C VAL A 43 8.03 -15.75 -3.04
N LYS A 44 7.83 -16.56 -1.99
CA LYS A 44 6.49 -16.89 -1.47
C LYS A 44 5.73 -15.64 -1.01
N GLN A 45 6.38 -14.70 -0.31
CA GLN A 45 5.74 -13.47 0.12
C GLN A 45 5.44 -12.51 -1.05
N LEU A 46 6.34 -12.43 -2.04
CA LEU A 46 6.11 -11.67 -3.25
C LEU A 46 4.91 -12.23 -4.05
N HIS A 47 4.82 -13.55 -4.18
CA HIS A 47 3.65 -14.21 -4.77
C HIS A 47 2.37 -13.95 -3.96
N PHE A 48 2.45 -13.99 -2.64
CA PHE A 48 1.30 -13.76 -1.75
C PHE A 48 0.78 -12.32 -1.82
N ILE A 49 1.66 -11.31 -1.79
CA ILE A 49 1.30 -9.90 -1.85
C ILE A 49 0.98 -9.50 -3.29
N GLY A 50 1.83 -9.83 -4.25
CA GLY A 50 1.73 -9.44 -5.65
C GLY A 50 0.63 -10.21 -6.37
N TYR A 51 0.89 -11.46 -6.73
CA TYR A 51 0.01 -12.25 -7.59
C TYR A 51 -1.43 -12.36 -7.08
N LYS A 52 -1.60 -12.70 -5.80
CA LYS A 52 -2.95 -12.84 -5.24
C LYS A 52 -3.72 -11.52 -5.12
N SER A 53 -3.08 -10.34 -5.16
CA SER A 53 -3.76 -9.03 -5.16
C SER A 53 -4.03 -8.50 -6.56
N THR A 54 -3.40 -9.07 -7.59
CA THR A 54 -3.46 -8.58 -8.98
C THR A 54 -4.90 -8.41 -9.47
N PHE A 55 -5.78 -9.38 -9.24
CA PHE A 55 -7.16 -9.32 -9.73
C PHE A 55 -7.92 -8.10 -9.19
N VAL A 56 -7.84 -7.86 -7.87
CA VAL A 56 -8.53 -6.73 -7.24
C VAL A 56 -7.94 -5.41 -7.71
N VAL A 57 -6.60 -5.34 -7.83
CA VAL A 57 -5.87 -4.15 -8.29
C VAL A 57 -6.24 -3.82 -9.74
N VAL A 58 -6.23 -4.80 -10.65
CA VAL A 58 -6.60 -4.60 -12.05
C VAL A 58 -8.04 -4.15 -12.22
N LEU A 59 -8.96 -4.79 -11.49
CA LEU A 59 -10.38 -4.41 -11.55
C LEU A 59 -10.59 -2.97 -11.08
N THR A 60 -10.04 -2.61 -9.93
CA THR A 60 -10.18 -1.25 -9.38
C THR A 60 -9.49 -0.21 -10.24
N ALA A 61 -8.31 -0.51 -10.79
CA ALA A 61 -7.56 0.37 -11.68
C ALA A 61 -8.38 0.70 -12.94
N GLY A 62 -8.91 -0.32 -13.61
CA GLY A 62 -9.70 -0.15 -14.82
C GLY A 62 -10.90 0.76 -14.59
N PHE A 63 -11.72 0.47 -13.58
CA PHE A 63 -12.87 1.31 -13.27
C PHE A 63 -12.51 2.72 -12.82
N THR A 64 -11.42 2.88 -12.06
CA THR A 64 -10.95 4.21 -11.66
C THR A 64 -10.55 5.04 -12.89
N GLY A 65 -9.79 4.47 -13.82
CA GLY A 65 -9.41 5.13 -15.04
C GLY A 65 -10.60 5.49 -15.94
N MET A 66 -11.57 4.58 -16.07
CA MET A 66 -12.83 4.83 -16.81
C MET A 66 -13.62 6.01 -16.21
N VAL A 67 -13.77 6.04 -14.90
CA VAL A 67 -14.49 7.12 -14.19
C VAL A 67 -13.76 8.45 -14.33
N LEU A 68 -12.42 8.45 -14.18
CA LEU A 68 -11.61 9.66 -14.39
C LEU A 68 -11.75 10.22 -15.81
N ALA A 69 -11.69 9.35 -16.82
CA ALA A 69 -11.86 9.77 -18.20
C ALA A 69 -13.26 10.36 -18.45
N LEU A 70 -14.29 9.72 -17.90
CA LEU A 70 -15.67 10.20 -18.02
C LEU A 70 -15.82 11.60 -17.39
N GLN A 71 -15.37 11.78 -16.16
CA GLN A 71 -15.47 13.07 -15.46
C GLN A 71 -14.56 14.13 -16.08
N GLY A 72 -13.35 13.74 -16.46
CA GLY A 72 -12.37 14.61 -17.12
C GLY A 72 -12.88 15.13 -18.46
N TYR A 73 -13.49 14.26 -19.27
CA TYR A 73 -14.07 14.63 -20.56
C TYR A 73 -15.14 15.72 -20.41
N TYR A 74 -16.13 15.52 -19.55
CA TYR A 74 -17.20 16.51 -19.35
C TYR A 74 -16.68 17.84 -18.80
N THR A 75 -15.60 17.82 -18.06
CA THR A 75 -14.97 19.03 -17.53
C THR A 75 -14.17 19.75 -18.65
N LEU A 76 -13.31 19.04 -19.37
CA LEU A 76 -12.46 19.60 -20.41
C LEU A 76 -13.26 20.06 -21.63
N ARG A 77 -14.35 19.40 -21.95
CA ARG A 77 -15.26 19.80 -23.03
C ARG A 77 -15.85 21.19 -22.86
N LYS A 78 -16.11 21.61 -21.62
CA LYS A 78 -16.58 22.99 -21.35
C LYS A 78 -15.59 24.07 -21.77
N PHE A 79 -14.31 23.72 -21.86
CA PHE A 79 -13.22 24.61 -22.22
C PHE A 79 -12.67 24.34 -23.64
N GLY A 80 -13.29 23.41 -24.41
CA GLY A 80 -12.82 23.01 -25.72
C GLY A 80 -11.43 22.33 -25.74
N SER A 81 -11.04 21.74 -24.60
CA SER A 81 -9.71 21.15 -24.39
C SER A 81 -9.75 19.62 -24.24
N GLU A 82 -10.65 18.98 -24.97
CA GLU A 82 -10.87 17.51 -24.90
C GLU A 82 -9.61 16.69 -25.25
N GLY A 83 -8.72 17.25 -26.08
CA GLY A 83 -7.45 16.62 -26.46
C GLY A 83 -6.47 16.43 -25.30
N LEU A 84 -6.65 17.12 -24.16
CA LEU A 84 -5.83 17.00 -22.97
C LEU A 84 -6.33 15.91 -22.01
N LEU A 85 -7.36 15.14 -22.39
CA LEU A 85 -7.92 14.11 -21.52
C LEU A 85 -6.89 13.05 -21.13
N GLY A 86 -6.06 12.61 -22.07
CA GLY A 86 -5.02 11.61 -21.83
C GLY A 86 -4.03 12.05 -20.75
N SER A 87 -3.52 13.27 -20.86
CA SER A 87 -2.58 13.83 -19.88
C SER A 87 -3.20 14.00 -18.50
N ALA A 88 -4.46 14.45 -18.43
CA ALA A 88 -5.17 14.61 -17.16
C ALA A 88 -5.37 13.26 -16.44
N VAL A 89 -5.76 12.22 -17.18
CA VAL A 89 -5.93 10.86 -16.63
C VAL A 89 -4.57 10.30 -16.20
N ALA A 90 -3.56 10.34 -17.07
CA ALA A 90 -2.26 9.74 -16.79
C ALA A 90 -1.56 10.40 -15.59
N LEU A 91 -1.51 11.73 -15.54
CA LEU A 91 -0.88 12.43 -14.41
C LEU A 91 -1.63 12.19 -13.08
N SER A 92 -2.96 12.19 -13.11
CA SER A 92 -3.75 11.88 -11.91
C SER A 92 -3.51 10.46 -11.41
N MET A 93 -3.36 9.50 -12.32
CA MET A 93 -3.06 8.12 -11.97
C MET A 93 -1.65 7.97 -11.41
N ILE A 94 -0.63 8.39 -12.15
CA ILE A 94 0.78 8.16 -11.80
C ILE A 94 1.19 8.90 -10.53
N ARG A 95 0.74 10.16 -10.37
CA ARG A 95 1.17 11.00 -9.24
C ARG A 95 0.49 10.67 -7.93
N GLU A 96 -0.82 10.33 -7.96
CA GLU A 96 -1.64 10.28 -6.75
C GLU A 96 -2.48 9.00 -6.67
N LEU A 97 -3.44 8.83 -7.58
CA LEU A 97 -4.47 7.81 -7.44
C LEU A 97 -3.92 6.39 -7.54
N GLY A 98 -2.97 6.15 -8.43
CA GLY A 98 -2.35 4.84 -8.58
C GLY A 98 -1.66 4.37 -7.31
N PRO A 99 -0.66 5.11 -6.80
CA PRO A 99 0.02 4.72 -5.57
C PRO A 99 -0.92 4.56 -4.38
N VAL A 100 -1.84 5.52 -4.16
CA VAL A 100 -2.74 5.51 -2.99
C VAL A 100 -3.77 4.40 -3.09
N LEU A 101 -4.52 4.31 -4.19
CA LEU A 101 -5.60 3.33 -4.31
C LEU A 101 -5.07 1.90 -4.38
N ALA A 102 -3.97 1.66 -5.11
CA ALA A 102 -3.32 0.35 -5.11
C ALA A 102 -2.86 -0.04 -3.70
N ALA A 103 -2.23 0.88 -2.95
CA ALA A 103 -1.81 0.62 -1.57
C ALA A 103 -2.99 0.30 -0.65
N LEU A 104 -4.13 1.02 -0.76
CA LEU A 104 -5.34 0.74 0.01
C LEU A 104 -5.93 -0.64 -0.33
N MET A 105 -5.97 -1.03 -1.62
CA MET A 105 -6.44 -2.35 -2.03
C MET A 105 -5.53 -3.47 -1.52
N VAL A 106 -4.21 -3.27 -1.59
CA VAL A 106 -3.22 -4.22 -1.05
C VAL A 106 -3.34 -4.30 0.47
N THR A 107 -3.55 -3.17 1.17
CA THR A 107 -3.76 -3.14 2.63
C THR A 107 -5.00 -3.96 3.02
N ALA A 108 -6.11 -3.73 2.34
CA ALA A 108 -7.36 -4.44 2.62
C ALA A 108 -7.23 -5.95 2.40
N ARG A 109 -6.54 -6.38 1.33
CA ARG A 109 -6.45 -7.79 0.98
C ARG A 109 -5.20 -8.48 1.57
N ALA A 110 -3.99 -8.01 1.24
CA ALA A 110 -2.75 -8.65 1.68
C ALA A 110 -2.38 -8.25 3.11
N GLY A 111 -2.61 -6.99 3.50
CA GLY A 111 -2.36 -6.50 4.86
C GLY A 111 -3.21 -7.22 5.89
N SER A 112 -4.52 -7.33 5.67
CA SER A 112 -5.42 -8.07 6.56
C SER A 112 -5.02 -9.54 6.69
N ALA A 113 -4.70 -10.19 5.58
CA ALA A 113 -4.28 -11.59 5.56
C ALA A 113 -2.92 -11.81 6.26
N MET A 114 -1.96 -10.89 6.11
CA MET A 114 -0.69 -10.94 6.84
C MET A 114 -0.90 -10.81 8.36
N THR A 115 -1.76 -9.90 8.78
CA THR A 115 -2.09 -9.72 10.20
C THR A 115 -2.75 -10.97 10.77
N ALA A 116 -3.71 -11.54 10.02
CA ALA A 116 -4.40 -12.77 10.42
C ALA A 116 -3.45 -13.96 10.51
N GLU A 117 -2.57 -14.15 9.53
CA GLU A 117 -1.59 -15.25 9.51
C GLU A 117 -0.66 -15.18 10.73
N ILE A 118 -0.05 -14.01 11.00
CA ILE A 118 0.85 -13.84 12.14
C ILE A 118 0.08 -13.95 13.46
N GLY A 119 -1.13 -13.40 13.53
CA GLY A 119 -1.97 -13.47 14.72
C GLY A 119 -2.42 -14.91 15.04
N ILE A 120 -2.73 -15.74 14.04
CA ILE A 120 -2.98 -17.17 14.24
C ILE A 120 -1.73 -17.86 14.79
N MET A 121 -0.54 -17.60 14.22
CA MET A 121 0.71 -18.15 14.73
C MET A 121 1.00 -17.71 16.16
N ARG A 122 0.55 -16.52 16.57
CA ARG A 122 0.65 -16.04 17.96
C ARG A 122 -0.29 -16.81 18.90
N ILE A 123 -1.56 -16.98 18.51
CA ILE A 123 -2.59 -17.68 19.29
C ILE A 123 -2.24 -19.16 19.47
N THR A 124 -1.65 -19.78 18.45
CA THR A 124 -1.25 -21.19 18.47
C THR A 124 0.16 -21.40 19.01
N GLU A 125 0.77 -20.40 19.65
CA GLU A 125 2.10 -20.42 20.28
C GLU A 125 3.25 -20.81 19.32
N GLN A 126 3.03 -20.76 18.01
CA GLN A 126 4.07 -21.07 17.02
C GLN A 126 5.23 -20.06 17.06
N ILE A 127 4.96 -18.79 17.41
CA ILE A 127 5.99 -17.77 17.56
C ILE A 127 6.87 -18.10 18.77
N ASP A 128 6.27 -18.51 19.88
CA ASP A 128 7.00 -18.89 21.10
C ASP A 128 7.80 -20.20 20.89
N ALA A 129 7.26 -21.12 20.08
CA ALA A 129 8.00 -22.31 19.65
C ALA A 129 9.24 -21.98 18.83
N LEU A 130 9.19 -20.96 17.95
CA LEU A 130 10.38 -20.49 17.22
C LEU A 130 11.46 -19.95 18.19
N ASP A 131 11.05 -19.17 19.18
CA ASP A 131 11.97 -18.65 20.20
C ASP A 131 12.63 -19.77 21.02
N THR A 132 11.88 -20.80 21.41
CA THR A 132 12.45 -21.97 22.11
C THR A 132 13.42 -22.78 21.27
N MET A 133 13.26 -22.75 19.92
CA MET A 133 14.19 -23.36 18.97
C MET A 133 15.38 -22.43 18.63
N ALA A 134 15.56 -21.31 19.33
CA ALA A 134 16.57 -20.28 19.08
C ALA A 134 16.49 -19.69 17.65
N ILE A 135 15.31 -19.70 17.02
CA ILE A 135 15.05 -19.07 15.74
C ILE A 135 14.37 -17.73 15.99
N ASN A 136 15.00 -16.63 15.57
CA ASN A 136 14.43 -15.30 15.76
C ASN A 136 13.17 -15.12 14.89
N PRO A 137 11.96 -14.91 15.50
CA PRO A 137 10.71 -14.77 14.75
C PRO A 137 10.70 -13.55 13.82
N LEU A 138 11.37 -12.44 14.19
CA LEU A 138 11.45 -11.25 13.34
C LEU A 138 12.18 -11.55 12.04
N GLN A 139 13.29 -12.28 12.10
CA GLN A 139 14.05 -12.69 10.92
C GLN A 139 13.28 -13.71 10.07
N TYR A 140 12.62 -14.66 10.74
CA TYR A 140 11.98 -15.78 10.06
C TYR A 140 10.65 -15.40 9.40
N LEU A 141 9.80 -14.62 10.10
CA LEU A 141 8.43 -14.30 9.67
C LEU A 141 8.30 -12.89 9.09
N ILE A 142 8.91 -11.90 9.76
CA ILE A 142 8.62 -10.49 9.47
C ILE A 142 9.50 -9.98 8.32
N ALA A 143 10.79 -10.22 8.35
CA ALA A 143 11.73 -9.72 7.35
C ALA A 143 11.33 -10.10 5.91
N PRO A 144 10.95 -11.35 5.58
CA PRO A 144 10.48 -11.69 4.22
C PRO A 144 9.19 -10.97 3.82
N LYS A 145 8.28 -10.70 4.76
CA LYS A 145 7.03 -9.97 4.50
C LYS A 145 7.30 -8.50 4.20
N VAL A 146 8.22 -7.87 4.93
CA VAL A 146 8.62 -6.47 4.69
C VAL A 146 9.26 -6.32 3.30
N VAL A 147 10.19 -7.20 2.93
CA VAL A 147 10.80 -7.17 1.58
C VAL A 147 9.78 -7.46 0.50
N GLY A 148 8.87 -8.42 0.74
CA GLY A 148 7.77 -8.71 -0.17
C GLY A 148 6.87 -7.50 -0.42
N GLY A 149 6.59 -6.70 0.62
CA GLY A 149 5.84 -5.44 0.51
C GLY A 149 6.59 -4.35 -0.25
N LEU A 150 7.89 -4.17 0.09
CA LEU A 150 8.75 -3.18 -0.57
C LEU A 150 8.87 -3.36 -2.08
N ILE A 151 8.78 -4.59 -2.58
CA ILE A 151 8.87 -4.90 -4.00
C ILE A 151 7.49 -5.16 -4.62
N GLY A 152 6.61 -5.86 -3.91
CA GLY A 152 5.31 -6.24 -4.43
C GLY A 152 4.36 -5.06 -4.63
N VAL A 153 4.37 -4.08 -3.72
CA VAL A 153 3.49 -2.90 -3.83
C VAL A 153 3.85 -2.01 -5.01
N PRO A 154 5.12 -1.63 -5.26
CA PRO A 154 5.49 -0.88 -6.46
C PRO A 154 5.13 -1.57 -7.78
N LEU A 155 5.29 -2.89 -7.85
CA LEU A 155 4.89 -3.64 -9.04
C LEU A 155 3.38 -3.59 -9.27
N LEU A 156 2.58 -3.68 -8.20
CA LEU A 156 1.13 -3.57 -8.29
C LEU A 156 0.68 -2.14 -8.62
N VAL A 157 1.39 -1.12 -8.15
CA VAL A 157 1.13 0.29 -8.50
C VAL A 157 1.41 0.51 -9.98
N ALA A 158 2.55 0.06 -10.50
CA ALA A 158 2.85 0.16 -11.93
C ALA A 158 1.78 -0.53 -12.80
N LEU A 159 1.29 -1.70 -12.36
CA LEU A 159 0.20 -2.38 -13.03
C LEU A 159 -1.11 -1.59 -12.94
N PHE A 160 -1.40 -0.97 -11.79
CA PHE A 160 -2.57 -0.12 -11.57
C PHE A 160 -2.57 1.06 -12.53
N ASP A 161 -1.43 1.76 -12.66
CA ASP A 161 -1.30 2.92 -13.54
C ASP A 161 -1.51 2.56 -15.01
N VAL A 162 -0.87 1.49 -15.48
CA VAL A 162 -1.02 1.02 -16.88
C VAL A 162 -2.47 0.64 -17.17
N VAL A 163 -3.10 -0.16 -16.31
CA VAL A 163 -4.49 -0.59 -16.51
C VAL A 163 -5.47 0.56 -16.40
N GLY A 164 -5.22 1.50 -15.47
CA GLY A 164 -6.07 2.67 -15.28
C GLY A 164 -6.00 3.63 -16.47
N ILE A 165 -4.82 3.91 -17.00
CA ILE A 165 -4.63 4.73 -18.20
C ILE A 165 -5.33 4.08 -19.41
N TYR A 166 -5.20 2.76 -19.55
CA TYR A 166 -5.90 2.01 -20.61
C TYR A 166 -7.42 2.02 -20.42
N GLY A 167 -7.90 1.89 -19.18
CA GLY A 167 -9.33 2.06 -18.87
C GLY A 167 -9.85 3.44 -19.24
N GLY A 168 -9.04 4.47 -19.00
CA GLY A 168 -9.33 5.84 -19.46
C GLY A 168 -9.37 5.97 -20.98
N TYR A 169 -8.50 5.27 -21.70
CA TYR A 169 -8.52 5.20 -23.16
C TYR A 169 -9.83 4.59 -23.69
N LEU A 170 -10.27 3.46 -23.15
CA LEU A 170 -11.51 2.80 -23.59
C LEU A 170 -12.73 3.72 -23.50
N VAL A 171 -12.83 4.49 -22.42
CA VAL A 171 -13.95 5.42 -22.27
C VAL A 171 -13.72 6.71 -23.07
N GLY A 172 -12.53 7.31 -23.00
CA GLY A 172 -12.25 8.58 -23.67
C GLY A 172 -12.27 8.49 -25.19
N VAL A 173 -11.67 7.44 -25.73
CA VAL A 173 -11.54 7.28 -27.20
C VAL A 173 -12.73 6.48 -27.76
N ASP A 174 -12.97 5.26 -27.29
CA ASP A 174 -13.93 4.36 -27.92
C ASP A 174 -15.39 4.75 -27.62
N LEU A 175 -15.67 5.30 -26.42
CA LEU A 175 -17.03 5.67 -26.03
C LEU A 175 -17.35 7.15 -26.30
N LEU A 176 -16.43 8.06 -25.99
CA LEU A 176 -16.66 9.51 -26.05
C LEU A 176 -16.10 10.17 -27.32
N GLY A 177 -15.38 9.44 -28.18
CA GLY A 177 -14.93 9.87 -29.50
C GLY A 177 -13.73 10.84 -29.48
N VAL A 178 -12.95 10.88 -28.41
CA VAL A 178 -11.69 11.66 -28.39
C VAL A 178 -10.71 11.02 -29.38
N ASN A 179 -9.97 11.84 -30.12
CA ASN A 179 -8.99 11.33 -31.07
C ASN A 179 -7.89 10.51 -30.35
N ALA A 180 -7.70 9.25 -30.78
CA ALA A 180 -6.72 8.34 -30.17
C ALA A 180 -5.27 8.89 -30.23
N GLY A 181 -4.90 9.51 -31.35
CA GLY A 181 -3.58 10.15 -31.49
C GLY A 181 -3.40 11.28 -30.48
N SER A 182 -4.42 12.14 -30.33
CA SER A 182 -4.40 13.24 -29.36
C SER A 182 -4.30 12.71 -27.92
N TYR A 183 -5.00 11.62 -27.59
CA TYR A 183 -4.93 10.99 -26.26
C TYR A 183 -3.50 10.57 -25.90
N TRP A 184 -2.84 9.80 -26.77
CA TRP A 184 -1.48 9.31 -26.51
C TRP A 184 -0.43 10.42 -26.59
N THR A 185 -0.50 11.32 -27.58
CA THR A 185 0.45 12.44 -27.71
C THR A 185 0.37 13.37 -26.50
N SER A 186 -0.83 13.60 -25.94
CA SER A 186 -0.97 14.41 -24.74
C SER A 186 -0.33 13.75 -23.52
N ILE A 187 -0.38 12.42 -23.40
CA ILE A 187 0.31 11.68 -22.33
C ILE A 187 1.82 11.81 -22.49
N GLU A 188 2.33 11.54 -23.70
CA GLU A 188 3.76 11.57 -23.99
C GLU A 188 4.39 12.94 -23.73
N SER A 189 3.65 14.01 -24.04
CA SER A 189 4.11 15.40 -23.83
C SER A 189 4.02 15.87 -22.38
N ALA A 190 3.15 15.27 -21.56
CA ALA A 190 2.86 15.76 -20.21
C ALA A 190 3.52 14.94 -19.10
N VAL A 191 3.76 13.62 -19.33
CA VAL A 191 4.35 12.74 -18.31
C VAL A 191 5.86 12.85 -18.34
N GLU A 192 6.43 13.33 -17.24
CA GLU A 192 7.87 13.44 -17.06
C GLU A 192 8.42 12.26 -16.24
N TRP A 193 9.70 11.97 -16.38
CA TRP A 193 10.40 10.98 -15.56
C TRP A 193 10.30 11.25 -14.06
N LYS A 194 10.20 12.54 -13.68
CA LYS A 194 10.01 12.95 -12.29
C LYS A 194 8.70 12.39 -11.70
N ASP A 195 7.63 12.32 -12.48
CA ASP A 195 6.32 11.83 -12.06
C ASP A 195 6.36 10.33 -11.78
N ILE A 196 6.97 9.57 -12.70
CA ILE A 196 7.13 8.13 -12.56
C ILE A 196 7.99 7.80 -11.34
N TYR A 197 9.11 8.51 -11.17
CA TYR A 197 9.99 8.32 -10.02
C TYR A 197 9.29 8.67 -8.69
N GLY A 198 8.51 9.75 -8.68
CA GLY A 198 7.69 10.13 -7.52
C GLY A 198 6.68 9.06 -7.15
N GLY A 199 5.95 8.50 -8.12
CA GLY A 199 5.00 7.40 -7.93
C GLY A 199 5.65 6.13 -7.38
N ILE A 200 6.83 5.76 -7.91
CA ILE A 200 7.61 4.62 -7.42
C ILE A 200 8.09 4.84 -5.98
N LEU A 201 8.60 6.02 -5.65
CA LEU A 201 9.05 6.33 -4.29
C LEU A 201 7.90 6.27 -3.27
N LYS A 202 6.73 6.83 -3.62
CA LYS A 202 5.50 6.72 -2.84
C LYS A 202 5.12 5.26 -2.62
N SER A 203 5.10 4.46 -3.67
CA SER A 203 4.70 3.05 -3.61
C SER A 203 5.63 2.18 -2.76
N ILE A 204 6.94 2.42 -2.80
CA ILE A 204 7.93 1.76 -1.93
C ILE A 204 7.65 2.09 -0.46
N SER A 205 7.44 3.37 -0.14
CA SER A 205 7.14 3.80 1.22
C SER A 205 5.82 3.22 1.74
N PHE A 206 4.79 3.15 0.89
CA PHE A 206 3.50 2.53 1.25
C PHE A 206 3.64 1.01 1.47
N GLY A 207 4.44 0.33 0.65
CA GLY A 207 4.75 -1.08 0.84
C GLY A 207 5.42 -1.36 2.18
N LEU A 208 6.30 -0.46 2.62
CA LEU A 208 6.90 -0.50 3.95
C LEU A 208 5.85 -0.31 5.05
N ILE A 209 5.02 0.73 4.96
CA ILE A 209 3.98 1.05 5.94
C ILE A 209 3.02 -0.12 6.12
N ILE A 210 2.50 -0.68 5.02
CA ILE A 210 1.58 -1.82 5.03
C ILE A 210 2.21 -3.01 5.78
N SER A 211 3.40 -3.41 5.34
CA SER A 211 4.08 -4.57 5.91
C SER A 211 4.41 -4.37 7.38
N TRP A 212 4.91 -3.18 7.74
CA TRP A 212 5.25 -2.83 9.11
C TRP A 212 4.05 -2.87 10.05
N VAL A 213 3.01 -2.10 9.73
CA VAL A 213 1.83 -1.96 10.60
C VAL A 213 1.07 -3.29 10.73
N CYS A 214 0.86 -3.99 9.61
CA CYS A 214 0.12 -5.26 9.60
C CYS A 214 0.89 -6.37 10.34
N CYS A 215 2.20 -6.46 10.16
CA CYS A 215 3.02 -7.41 10.90
C CYS A 215 3.06 -7.09 12.40
N TYR A 216 3.18 -5.80 12.77
CA TYR A 216 3.17 -5.38 14.16
C TYR A 216 1.86 -5.75 14.87
N LYS A 217 0.73 -5.41 14.28
CA LYS A 217 -0.59 -5.70 14.86
C LYS A 217 -0.85 -7.21 14.97
N GLY A 218 -0.43 -8.00 13.99
CA GLY A 218 -0.50 -9.46 14.06
C GLY A 218 0.40 -10.04 15.14
N PHE A 219 1.64 -9.55 15.27
CA PHE A 219 2.62 -10.07 16.24
C PHE A 219 2.23 -9.81 17.69
N TYR A 220 1.59 -8.67 17.97
CA TYR A 220 1.15 -8.27 19.31
C TYR A 220 -0.36 -8.46 19.53
N THR A 221 -1.01 -9.32 18.74
CA THR A 221 -2.43 -9.62 18.93
C THR A 221 -2.69 -10.32 20.28
N ARG A 222 -3.89 -10.14 20.83
CA ARG A 222 -4.30 -10.86 22.02
C ARG A 222 -4.54 -12.33 21.68
N MET A 223 -4.23 -13.25 22.59
CA MET A 223 -4.39 -14.70 22.40
C MET A 223 -5.86 -15.13 22.44
N SER A 224 -6.69 -14.58 21.54
CA SER A 224 -8.11 -14.93 21.41
C SER A 224 -8.59 -14.68 19.97
N ALA A 225 -9.63 -15.41 19.55
CA ALA A 225 -10.23 -15.21 18.23
C ALA A 225 -10.81 -13.78 18.05
N GLU A 226 -11.40 -13.22 19.10
CA GLU A 226 -11.87 -11.83 19.11
C GLU A 226 -10.72 -10.84 18.99
N GLY A 227 -9.60 -11.10 19.70
CA GLY A 227 -8.37 -10.31 19.59
C GLY A 227 -7.79 -10.32 18.18
N LEU A 228 -7.86 -11.43 17.46
CA LEU A 228 -7.45 -11.56 16.07
C LEU A 228 -8.29 -10.69 15.13
N GLY A 229 -9.61 -10.74 15.28
CA GLY A 229 -10.53 -9.93 14.48
C GLY A 229 -10.30 -8.43 14.68
N THR A 230 -10.16 -7.99 15.95
CA THR A 230 -9.87 -6.59 16.28
C THR A 230 -8.51 -6.15 15.76
N ALA A 231 -7.46 -6.96 15.93
CA ALA A 231 -6.11 -6.66 15.44
C ALA A 231 -6.07 -6.52 13.91
N THR A 232 -6.80 -7.37 13.19
CA THR A 232 -6.89 -7.32 11.72
C THR A 232 -7.57 -6.03 11.25
N THR A 233 -8.69 -5.66 11.88
CA THR A 233 -9.40 -4.42 11.56
C THR A 233 -8.55 -3.19 11.89
N GLU A 234 -7.95 -3.15 13.08
CA GLU A 234 -7.05 -2.07 13.49
C GLU A 234 -5.84 -1.94 12.57
N ALA A 235 -5.27 -3.04 12.10
CA ALA A 235 -4.14 -3.02 11.16
C ALA A 235 -4.52 -2.36 9.84
N VAL A 236 -5.65 -2.73 9.25
CA VAL A 236 -6.14 -2.16 7.98
C VAL A 236 -6.44 -0.66 8.15
N VAL A 237 -7.20 -0.30 9.19
CA VAL A 237 -7.56 1.12 9.43
C VAL A 237 -6.32 1.97 9.68
N LEU A 238 -5.43 1.52 10.58
CA LEU A 238 -4.22 2.27 10.90
C LEU A 238 -3.30 2.42 9.68
N SER A 239 -3.08 1.34 8.92
CA SER A 239 -2.27 1.41 7.69
C SER A 239 -2.86 2.39 6.69
N SER A 240 -4.18 2.34 6.46
CA SER A 240 -4.85 3.23 5.51
C SER A 240 -4.74 4.70 5.92
N VAL A 241 -4.94 5.01 7.21
CA VAL A 241 -4.79 6.38 7.72
C VAL A 241 -3.34 6.86 7.59
N VAL A 242 -2.37 6.03 7.97
CA VAL A 242 -0.94 6.38 7.85
C VAL A 242 -0.54 6.59 6.39
N ILE A 243 -1.03 5.76 5.45
CA ILE A 243 -0.78 5.93 4.01
C ILE A 243 -1.28 7.29 3.54
N LEU A 244 -2.54 7.67 3.86
CA LEU A 244 -3.11 8.95 3.43
C LEU A 244 -2.38 10.16 4.02
N VAL A 245 -2.02 10.10 5.29
CA VAL A 245 -1.23 11.16 5.93
C VAL A 245 0.16 11.24 5.32
N TRP A 246 0.82 10.10 5.12
CA TRP A 246 2.17 10.04 4.54
C TRP A 246 2.20 10.48 3.07
N ASP A 247 1.15 10.16 2.31
CA ASP A 247 0.98 10.62 0.94
C ASP A 247 1.00 12.14 0.84
N TYR A 248 0.25 12.83 1.69
CA TYR A 248 0.24 14.30 1.74
C TYR A 248 1.65 14.87 1.95
N PHE A 249 2.42 14.31 2.90
CA PHE A 249 3.78 14.77 3.15
C PHE A 249 4.72 14.51 1.95
N LEU A 250 4.62 13.32 1.35
CA LEU A 250 5.44 13.00 0.18
C LEU A 250 5.10 13.89 -1.02
N THR A 251 3.81 14.11 -1.28
CA THR A 251 3.37 15.01 -2.34
C THR A 251 3.91 16.41 -2.13
N SER A 252 3.83 16.94 -0.89
CA SER A 252 4.34 18.28 -0.55
C SER A 252 5.87 18.42 -0.71
N ILE A 253 6.63 17.32 -0.63
CA ILE A 253 8.09 17.34 -0.78
C ILE A 253 8.50 17.14 -2.25
N LEU A 254 7.72 16.35 -3.01
CA LEU A 254 8.04 15.98 -4.39
C LEU A 254 7.59 17.01 -5.43
N LEU A 255 6.56 17.79 -5.14
CA LEU A 255 6.11 18.93 -5.96
C LEU A 255 6.98 20.15 -5.74
#